data_59acc53d659a468af86912333b29c2f7
#
_entry.id   59acc53d659a468af86912333b29c2f7
#
_cell.length_a   1.000
_cell.length_b   1.000
_cell.length_c   1.000
_cell.angle_alpha   90.00
_cell.angle_beta   90.00
_cell.angle_gamma   90.00
#
_symmetry.space_group_name_H-M   'P 1'
#
loop_
_entity.id
_entity.type
_entity.pdbx_description
1 polymer ?
#
loop_
_entity_poly.entity_id
_entity_poly.type
_entity_poly.pdbx_seq_one_letter_code
_entity_poly.pdbx_strand_id
1 'polypeptide(L)'
;MNNTDLFYLKQKLESIDWNADFEKADKENYEVLDSLCGYIEKELRNNAQSETIEAALLLLAQNVGCAEDFERYEDNFVNRLVDKGLLSKERAKLFYNNTNRRQG
;
A
#
# COMPACT_ATOMS: atom_id res chain seq x y z
N MET A 1 -11.95 6.02 -12.75
CA MET A 1 -11.83 5.22 -11.54
C MET A 1 -12.26 5.99 -10.35
N ASN A 2 -12.67 5.31 -9.44
CA ASN A 2 -13.34 5.94 -8.33
C ASN A 2 -12.83 5.37 -7.03
N ASN A 3 -13.34 5.89 -5.95
CA ASN A 3 -12.92 5.49 -4.62
C ASN A 3 -13.46 4.12 -4.23
N THR A 4 -14.32 3.53 -5.05
CA THR A 4 -14.96 2.27 -4.70
C THR A 4 -13.94 1.14 -4.51
N ASP A 5 -12.96 1.06 -5.43
CA ASP A 5 -11.96 0.01 -5.33
C ASP A 5 -11.10 0.17 -4.07
N LEU A 6 -10.72 1.40 -3.77
CA LEU A 6 -9.91 1.68 -2.58
C LEU A 6 -10.70 1.36 -1.32
N PHE A 7 -11.96 1.74 -1.29
CA PHE A 7 -12.83 1.47 -0.15
C PHE A 7 -12.98 -0.03 0.06
N TYR A 8 -13.15 -0.78 -1.02
CA TYR A 8 -13.28 -2.23 -0.95
C TYR A 8 -12.03 -2.87 -0.36
N LEU A 9 -10.85 -2.43 -0.83
CA LEU A 9 -9.58 -2.96 -0.31
C LEU A 9 -9.41 -2.63 1.16
N LYS A 10 -9.77 -1.42 1.55
CA LYS A 10 -9.68 -1.02 2.96
C LYS A 10 -10.58 -1.90 3.82
N GLN A 11 -11.80 -2.15 3.36
CA GLN A 11 -12.72 -3.00 4.12
C GLN A 11 -12.19 -4.43 4.24
N LYS A 12 -11.57 -4.94 3.19
CA LYS A 12 -10.99 -6.28 3.25
C LYS A 12 -9.89 -6.35 4.30
N LEU A 13 -9.03 -5.33 4.36
CA LEU A 13 -7.98 -5.28 5.37
C LEU A 13 -8.56 -5.27 6.77
N GLU A 14 -9.61 -4.49 6.98
CA GLU A 14 -10.22 -4.35 8.29
C GLU A 14 -10.97 -5.61 8.72
N SER A 15 -11.38 -6.44 7.78
CA SER A 15 -12.15 -7.64 8.08
C SER A 15 -11.29 -8.88 8.30
N ILE A 16 -9.98 -8.78 8.15
CA ILE A 16 -9.10 -9.91 8.38
C ILE A 16 -9.09 -10.29 9.86
N ASP A 17 -9.35 -11.56 10.14
CA ASP A 17 -9.41 -12.05 11.52
C ASP A 17 -8.06 -12.65 11.90
N TRP A 18 -7.24 -11.84 12.53
CA TRP A 18 -5.89 -12.24 12.94
C TRP A 18 -5.88 -13.24 14.09
N ASN A 19 -7.00 -13.36 14.80
CA ASN A 19 -7.07 -14.22 15.97
C ASN A 19 -7.48 -15.65 15.66
N ALA A 20 -8.15 -15.86 14.55
CA ALA A 20 -8.68 -17.19 14.20
C ALA A 20 -7.59 -18.08 13.61
N ASP A 21 -6.86 -17.57 12.62
CA ASP A 21 -5.81 -18.34 11.93
C ASP A 21 -4.81 -17.34 11.41
N PHE A 22 -3.70 -17.23 12.13
CA PHE A 22 -2.68 -16.23 11.80
C PHE A 22 -2.11 -16.43 10.40
N GLU A 23 -1.80 -17.65 10.03
CA GLU A 23 -1.19 -17.90 8.71
C GLU A 23 -2.13 -17.53 7.59
N LYS A 24 -3.40 -17.84 7.75
CA LYS A 24 -4.39 -17.49 6.74
C LYS A 24 -4.58 -15.99 6.67
N ALA A 25 -4.63 -15.34 7.84
CA ALA A 25 -4.78 -13.89 7.89
C ALA A 25 -3.59 -13.19 7.26
N ASP A 26 -2.39 -13.69 7.53
CA ASP A 26 -1.18 -13.11 6.97
C ASP A 26 -1.18 -13.20 5.45
N LYS A 27 -1.60 -14.34 4.91
CA LYS A 27 -1.69 -14.53 3.47
C LYS A 27 -2.73 -13.59 2.86
N GLU A 28 -3.89 -13.48 3.49
CA GLU A 28 -4.94 -12.59 3.01
C GLU A 28 -4.47 -11.14 3.02
N ASN A 29 -3.73 -10.77 4.06
CA ASN A 29 -3.21 -9.42 4.17
C ASN A 29 -2.30 -9.09 2.99
N TYR A 30 -1.36 -9.98 2.68
CA TYR A 30 -0.46 -9.75 1.56
C TYR A 30 -1.21 -9.72 0.22
N GLU A 31 -2.21 -10.55 0.06
CA GLU A 31 -3.00 -10.54 -1.18
C GLU A 31 -3.69 -9.20 -1.37
N VAL A 32 -4.25 -8.65 -0.30
CA VAL A 32 -4.92 -7.35 -0.39
C VAL A 32 -3.91 -6.24 -0.63
N LEU A 33 -2.77 -6.27 0.05
CA LEU A 33 -1.75 -5.25 -0.14
C LEU A 33 -1.17 -5.29 -1.56
N ASP A 34 -1.01 -6.48 -2.12
CA ASP A 34 -0.54 -6.60 -3.50
C ASP A 34 -1.58 -6.02 -4.47
N SER A 35 -2.86 -6.24 -4.19
CA SER A 35 -3.91 -5.65 -5.01
C SER A 35 -3.91 -4.13 -4.89
N LEU A 36 -3.62 -3.63 -3.71
CA LEU A 36 -3.51 -2.19 -3.47
C LEU A 36 -2.36 -1.60 -4.29
N CYS A 37 -1.24 -2.31 -4.34
CA CYS A 37 -0.09 -1.89 -5.15
C CYS A 37 -0.49 -1.81 -6.63
N GLY A 38 -1.21 -2.81 -7.12
CA GLY A 38 -1.70 -2.80 -8.50
C GLY A 38 -2.62 -1.62 -8.77
N TYR A 39 -3.48 -1.31 -7.81
CA TYR A 39 -4.37 -0.17 -7.92
C TYR A 39 -3.58 1.15 -8.00
N ILE A 40 -2.58 1.30 -7.14
CA ILE A 40 -1.75 2.51 -7.13
C ILE A 40 -1.04 2.68 -8.47
N GLU A 41 -0.43 1.61 -8.97
CA GLU A 41 0.31 1.69 -10.22
C GLU A 41 -0.62 2.03 -11.38
N LYS A 42 -1.79 1.42 -11.41
CA LYS A 42 -2.76 1.68 -12.46
C LYS A 42 -3.21 3.14 -12.45
N GLU A 43 -3.48 3.68 -11.25
CA GLU A 43 -3.89 5.08 -11.14
C GLU A 43 -2.77 6.02 -11.58
N LEU A 44 -1.54 5.71 -11.20
CA LEU A 44 -0.40 6.55 -11.61
C LEU A 44 -0.24 6.58 -13.13
N ARG A 45 -0.48 5.46 -13.79
CA ARG A 45 -0.35 5.39 -15.24
C ARG A 45 -1.51 6.06 -15.97
N ASN A 46 -2.71 6.02 -15.38
CA ASN A 46 -3.91 6.53 -16.03
C ASN A 46 -4.29 7.92 -15.59
N ASN A 47 -3.98 8.29 -14.34
CA ASN A 47 -4.37 9.59 -13.82
C ASN A 47 -3.44 9.96 -12.67
N ALA A 48 -2.26 10.44 -13.03
CA ALA A 48 -1.22 10.75 -12.05
C ALA A 48 -1.62 11.86 -11.06
N GLN A 49 -2.69 12.60 -11.36
CA GLN A 49 -3.15 13.67 -10.48
C GLN A 49 -4.23 13.21 -9.51
N SER A 50 -4.60 11.94 -9.54
CA SER A 50 -5.68 11.44 -8.71
C SER A 50 -5.38 11.57 -7.22
N GLU A 51 -6.34 12.09 -6.48
CA GLU A 51 -6.22 12.21 -5.04
C GLU A 51 -6.27 10.85 -4.35
N THR A 52 -6.87 9.86 -5.01
CA THR A 52 -6.96 8.54 -4.42
C THR A 52 -5.60 7.86 -4.33
N ILE A 53 -4.62 8.31 -5.12
CA ILE A 53 -3.26 7.80 -5.02
C ILE A 53 -2.70 8.08 -3.63
N GLU A 54 -2.93 9.29 -3.12
CA GLU A 54 -2.41 9.65 -1.81
C GLU A 54 -3.06 8.84 -0.70
N ALA A 55 -4.36 8.65 -0.78
CA ALA A 55 -5.07 7.83 0.19
C ALA A 55 -4.58 6.37 0.13
N ALA A 56 -4.32 5.88 -1.06
CA ALA A 56 -3.86 4.50 -1.23
C ALA A 56 -2.45 4.32 -0.69
N LEU A 57 -1.56 5.30 -0.92
CA LEU A 57 -0.21 5.25 -0.36
C LEU A 57 -0.24 5.23 1.16
N LEU A 58 -1.12 6.04 1.74
CA LEU A 58 -1.26 6.09 3.19
C LEU A 58 -1.76 4.76 3.73
N LEU A 59 -2.75 4.18 3.07
CA LEU A 59 -3.29 2.89 3.48
C LEU A 59 -2.21 1.80 3.42
N LEU A 60 -1.42 1.79 2.34
CA LEU A 60 -0.33 0.84 2.20
C LEU A 60 0.67 1.01 3.35
N ALA A 61 1.08 2.25 3.60
CA ALA A 61 2.08 2.55 4.63
C ALA A 61 1.63 2.07 6.00
N GLN A 62 0.37 2.27 6.32
CA GLN A 62 -0.16 1.90 7.63
C GLN A 62 -0.13 0.39 7.88
N ASN A 63 0.02 -0.39 6.82
CA ASN A 63 0.06 -1.84 6.93
C ASN A 63 1.46 -2.42 6.74
N VAL A 64 2.49 -1.57 6.72
CA VAL A 64 3.87 -1.99 6.57
C VAL A 64 4.57 -1.84 7.92
N GLY A 65 5.02 -2.95 8.49
CA GLY A 65 5.57 -2.90 9.84
C GLY A 65 6.74 -3.82 10.14
N CYS A 66 7.05 -4.76 9.27
CA CYS A 66 8.16 -5.67 9.53
C CYS A 66 9.16 -5.59 8.37
N ALA A 67 10.33 -6.20 8.58
CA ALA A 67 11.39 -6.14 7.58
C ALA A 67 10.97 -6.66 6.22
N GLU A 68 10.20 -7.75 6.20
CA GLU A 68 9.72 -8.30 4.95
C GLU A 68 8.80 -7.34 4.23
N ASP A 69 7.95 -6.63 4.97
CA ASP A 69 7.05 -5.64 4.40
C ASP A 69 7.82 -4.49 3.77
N PHE A 70 8.88 -4.03 4.44
CA PHE A 70 9.68 -2.95 3.89
C PHE A 70 10.38 -3.36 2.60
N GLU A 71 10.90 -4.57 2.55
CA GLU A 71 11.51 -5.06 1.32
C GLU A 71 10.47 -5.12 0.20
N ARG A 72 9.30 -5.66 0.50
CA ARG A 72 8.26 -5.91 -0.49
C ARG A 72 7.63 -4.62 -1.00
N TYR A 73 7.34 -3.69 -0.11
CA TYR A 73 6.55 -2.51 -0.46
C TYR A 73 7.33 -1.22 -0.55
N GLU A 74 8.38 -1.06 0.21
CA GLU A 74 9.22 0.12 0.07
C GLU A 74 10.29 -0.09 -1.00
N ASP A 75 11.13 -1.10 -0.84
CA ASP A 75 12.24 -1.30 -1.77
C ASP A 75 11.78 -1.73 -3.15
N ASN A 76 10.85 -2.68 -3.20
CA ASN A 76 10.46 -3.29 -4.47
C ASN A 76 9.23 -2.67 -5.10
N PHE A 77 8.58 -1.72 -4.45
CA PHE A 77 7.42 -1.07 -5.02
C PHE A 77 7.54 0.45 -5.01
N VAL A 78 7.47 1.11 -3.84
CA VAL A 78 7.44 2.57 -3.80
C VAL A 78 8.71 3.17 -4.38
N ASN A 79 9.88 2.67 -3.97
CA ASN A 79 11.15 3.20 -4.48
C ASN A 79 11.27 3.00 -5.99
N ARG A 80 10.77 1.89 -6.50
CA ARG A 80 10.82 1.65 -7.94
C ARG A 80 9.90 2.60 -8.71
N LEU A 81 8.74 2.93 -8.14
CA LEU A 81 7.85 3.90 -8.78
C LEU A 81 8.52 5.27 -8.86
N VAL A 82 9.25 5.65 -7.82
CA VAL A 82 9.99 6.92 -7.83
C VAL A 82 11.09 6.86 -8.90
N ASP A 83 11.83 5.76 -8.94
CA ASP A 83 12.92 5.60 -9.91
C ASP A 83 12.43 5.64 -11.35
N LYS A 84 11.23 5.13 -11.59
CA LYS A 84 10.64 5.14 -12.93
C LYS A 84 10.02 6.48 -13.30
N GLY A 85 9.98 7.42 -12.36
CA GLY A 85 9.36 8.71 -12.61
C GLY A 85 7.86 8.71 -12.54
N LEU A 86 7.24 7.61 -12.08
CA LEU A 86 5.79 7.52 -11.97
C LEU A 86 5.28 8.17 -10.70
N LEU A 87 6.06 8.18 -9.65
CA LEU A 87 5.67 8.74 -8.36
C LEU A 87 6.68 9.79 -7.95
N SER A 88 6.20 11.00 -7.61
CA SER A 88 7.10 12.06 -7.17
C SER A 88 7.65 11.77 -5.78
N LYS A 89 8.82 12.33 -5.49
CA LYS A 89 9.41 12.18 -4.17
C LYS A 89 8.52 12.77 -3.09
N GLU A 90 7.83 13.86 -3.42
CA GLU A 90 6.93 14.49 -2.46
C GLU A 90 5.78 13.58 -2.06
N ARG A 91 5.16 12.92 -3.04
CA ARG A 91 4.10 11.97 -2.73
C ARG A 91 4.61 10.75 -2.00
N ALA A 92 5.81 10.28 -2.36
CA ALA A 92 6.39 9.11 -1.72
C ALA A 92 6.60 9.33 -0.22
N LYS A 93 6.75 10.58 0.22
CA LYS A 93 6.88 10.89 1.63
C LYS A 93 5.67 10.47 2.43
N LEU A 94 4.48 10.45 1.81
CA LEU A 94 3.29 9.96 2.49
C LEU A 94 3.48 8.52 2.93
N PHE A 95 4.10 7.72 2.09
CA PHE A 95 4.41 6.35 2.45
C PHE A 95 5.48 6.29 3.53
N TYR A 96 6.64 6.94 3.27
CA TYR A 96 7.78 6.84 4.18
C TYR A 96 7.46 7.32 5.58
N ASN A 97 6.66 8.39 5.69
CA ASN A 97 6.39 9.01 6.98
C ASN A 97 5.29 8.31 7.77
N ASN A 98 4.59 7.36 7.16
CA ASN A 98 3.44 6.73 7.80
C ASN A 98 3.58 5.22 8.01
N THR A 99 4.75 4.67 7.72
CA THR A 99 5.00 3.26 8.01
C THR A 99 5.24 3.08 9.51
N ASN A 100 5.17 1.83 9.96
CA ASN A 100 5.38 1.50 11.36
C ASN A 100 6.84 1.23 11.68
N ARG A 101 7.75 1.81 10.90
CA ARG A 101 9.18 1.59 11.04
C ARG A 101 9.70 1.86 12.44
N ARG A 102 9.13 2.87 13.10
CA ARG A 102 9.61 3.23 14.42
C ARG A 102 9.18 2.27 15.48
N GLN A 103 8.29 1.35 15.16
CA GLN A 103 7.84 0.35 16.11
C GLN A 103 8.86 -0.76 16.30
N GLY A 104 9.80 -0.88 15.40
CA GLY A 104 10.79 -1.92 15.46
C GLY A 104 11.92 -1.64 16.38
#